data_40ab38c3d54ac5abe427da9c14de8126
#
_entry.id   40ab38c3d54ac5abe427da9c14de8126
#
_cell.length_a   1.000
_cell.length_b   1.000
_cell.length_c   1.000
_cell.angle_alpha   90.00
_cell.angle_beta   90.00
_cell.angle_gamma   90.00
#
_symmetry.space_group_name_H-M   'P 1'
#
loop_
_entity.id
_entity.type
_entity.pdbx_description
1 polymer ?
#
loop_
_entity_poly.entity_id
_entity_poly.type
_entity_poly.pdbx_seq_one_letter_code
_entity_poly.pdbx_strand_id
1 'polypeptide(L)'
;MTGDCRFEPIAIVGQGCVLPGAMSPAELGDLVFDKRVVYGPVPSERLGLSEADAASRNYVSGTVQGFEDIFDEDRIPEAWRAAARIDPVCAWSVHAALDAWSNARRPKVRKGRAGVFVANLSYPSAAHADYAARHWAGQALSEPLATFNASLPPQLIAQTLGLSGPAFSLDAACASSLYALEIACRRLQSQAIDCAVVVGVNAADNLILHIGFEALKALSPTGQSRPFVKASRMMVGARVCSPRPARARLKP
;
A
#
# COMPACT_ATOMS: atom_id res chain seq x y z
N MET A 1 4.26 35.24 -22.68
CA MET A 1 5.33 34.57 -21.93
C MET A 1 5.23 33.09 -22.25
N THR A 2 5.88 32.66 -23.30
CA THR A 2 6.01 31.24 -23.67
C THR A 2 7.11 30.65 -22.79
N GLY A 3 6.77 30.27 -21.55
CA GLY A 3 7.66 29.50 -20.70
C GLY A 3 7.88 28.15 -21.36
N ASP A 4 9.09 27.91 -21.80
CA ASP A 4 9.59 26.62 -22.26
C ASP A 4 9.33 25.61 -21.13
N CYS A 5 8.28 24.83 -21.26
CA CYS A 5 7.87 23.83 -20.26
C CYS A 5 8.83 22.65 -20.39
N ARG A 6 10.11 22.88 -20.00
CA ARG A 6 11.10 21.81 -19.96
C ARG A 6 10.64 20.78 -18.95
N PHE A 7 10.29 19.61 -19.45
CA PHE A 7 10.03 18.45 -18.62
C PHE A 7 11.32 18.10 -17.87
N GLU A 8 11.35 18.39 -16.56
CA GLU A 8 12.47 17.94 -15.73
C GLU A 8 12.22 16.51 -15.28
N PRO A 9 13.10 15.58 -15.62
CA PRO A 9 12.96 14.19 -15.22
C PRO A 9 13.07 14.06 -13.71
N ILE A 10 12.23 13.21 -13.15
CA ILE A 10 12.20 12.88 -11.71
C ILE A 10 12.81 11.50 -11.52
N ALA A 11 13.84 11.41 -10.68
CA ALA A 11 14.53 10.16 -10.40
C ALA A 11 13.84 9.37 -9.28
N ILE A 12 13.65 8.08 -9.48
CA ILE A 12 13.35 7.12 -8.43
C ILE A 12 14.68 6.70 -7.81
N VAL A 13 14.89 7.00 -6.53
CA VAL A 13 16.17 6.84 -5.84
C VAL A 13 16.17 5.74 -4.78
N GLY A 14 15.00 5.20 -4.44
CA GLY A 14 14.86 4.07 -3.52
C GLY A 14 13.54 3.37 -3.72
N GLN A 15 13.48 2.10 -3.38
CA GLN A 15 12.31 1.25 -3.53
C GLN A 15 12.20 0.30 -2.34
N GLY A 16 10.98 -0.05 -1.97
CA GLY A 16 10.67 -1.09 -1.00
C GLY A 16 9.33 -1.71 -1.35
N CYS A 17 9.08 -2.93 -0.93
CA CYS A 17 7.79 -3.57 -1.14
C CYS A 17 7.48 -4.62 -0.07
N VAL A 18 6.18 -4.83 0.13
CA VAL A 18 5.61 -5.97 0.85
C VAL A 18 4.51 -6.51 -0.05
N LEU A 19 4.76 -7.63 -0.68
CA LEU A 19 3.87 -8.22 -1.68
C LEU A 19 3.71 -9.73 -1.42
N PRO A 20 2.65 -10.35 -1.89
CA PRO A 20 2.56 -11.81 -1.88
C PRO A 20 3.80 -12.44 -2.53
N GLY A 21 4.55 -13.24 -1.74
CA GLY A 21 5.75 -13.92 -2.19
C GLY A 21 6.99 -13.05 -2.40
N ALA A 22 6.96 -11.75 -2.07
CA ALA A 22 8.11 -10.86 -2.15
C ALA A 22 8.07 -9.78 -1.08
N MET A 23 9.09 -9.71 -0.23
CA MET A 23 9.25 -8.72 0.83
C MET A 23 10.32 -7.68 0.49
N SER A 24 10.92 -7.78 -0.70
CA SER A 24 11.92 -6.85 -1.21
C SER A 24 11.79 -6.65 -2.72
N PRO A 25 12.27 -5.52 -3.27
CA PRO A 25 12.30 -5.31 -4.73
C PRO A 25 13.12 -6.36 -5.49
N ALA A 26 14.15 -6.94 -4.87
CA ALA A 26 14.95 -8.00 -5.47
C ALA A 26 14.11 -9.28 -5.63
N GLU A 27 13.46 -9.73 -4.56
CA GLU A 27 12.56 -10.90 -4.59
C GLU A 27 11.41 -10.72 -5.59
N LEU A 28 10.85 -9.49 -5.69
CA LEU A 28 9.85 -9.18 -6.71
C LEU A 28 10.44 -9.33 -8.12
N GLY A 29 11.67 -8.89 -8.33
CA GLY A 29 12.40 -9.09 -9.59
C GLY A 29 12.50 -10.58 -9.94
N ASP A 30 12.95 -11.40 -9.01
CA ASP A 30 13.08 -12.84 -9.18
C ASP A 30 11.73 -13.50 -9.50
N LEU A 31 10.66 -13.13 -8.76
CA LEU A 31 9.30 -13.62 -9.05
C LEU A 31 8.87 -13.34 -10.49
N VAL A 32 9.14 -12.12 -10.97
CA VAL A 32 8.75 -11.69 -12.32
C VAL A 32 9.58 -12.40 -13.39
N PHE A 33 10.89 -12.49 -13.20
CA PHE A 33 11.79 -13.15 -14.16
C PHE A 33 11.53 -14.65 -14.23
N ASP A 34 11.28 -15.29 -13.09
CA ASP A 34 10.95 -16.72 -13.01
C ASP A 34 9.52 -17.04 -13.44
N LYS A 35 8.70 -16.01 -13.73
CA LYS A 35 7.27 -16.15 -14.08
C LYS A 35 6.47 -16.92 -13.03
N ARG A 36 6.84 -16.77 -11.74
CA ARG A 36 6.15 -17.45 -10.64
C ARG A 36 4.79 -16.83 -10.38
N VAL A 37 3.79 -17.67 -10.16
CA VAL A 37 2.43 -17.27 -9.78
C VAL A 37 2.31 -17.38 -8.26
N VAL A 38 1.95 -16.26 -7.61
CA VAL A 38 1.89 -16.14 -6.14
C VAL A 38 0.48 -15.89 -5.61
N TYR A 39 -0.52 -16.19 -6.41
CA TYR A 39 -1.91 -16.15 -5.99
C TYR A 39 -2.51 -17.56 -6.00
N GLY A 40 -3.48 -17.79 -5.13
CA GLY A 40 -4.16 -19.07 -4.98
C GLY A 40 -5.52 -18.89 -4.30
N PRO A 41 -6.17 -19.99 -3.92
CA PRO A 41 -7.40 -19.94 -3.15
C PRO A 41 -7.23 -19.09 -1.89
N VAL A 42 -8.24 -18.25 -1.62
CA VAL A 42 -8.23 -17.46 -0.37
C VAL A 42 -8.54 -18.39 0.80
N PRO A 43 -7.72 -18.43 1.84
CA PRO A 43 -7.99 -19.24 3.03
C PRO A 43 -9.34 -18.88 3.68
N SER A 44 -10.07 -19.89 4.16
CA SER A 44 -11.38 -19.74 4.80
C SER A 44 -11.37 -18.77 5.97
N GLU A 45 -10.30 -18.78 6.76
CA GLU A 45 -10.09 -17.88 7.90
C GLU A 45 -10.04 -16.41 7.47
N ARG A 46 -9.45 -16.14 6.29
CA ARG A 46 -9.37 -14.77 5.74
C ARG A 46 -10.70 -14.28 5.15
N LEU A 47 -11.59 -15.20 4.83
CA LEU A 47 -12.96 -14.88 4.40
C LEU A 47 -13.94 -14.82 5.56
N GLY A 48 -13.55 -15.31 6.75
CA GLY A 48 -14.49 -15.48 7.88
C GLY A 48 -15.63 -16.46 7.54
N LEU A 49 -15.40 -17.44 6.67
CA LEU A 49 -16.36 -18.42 6.20
C LEU A 49 -15.98 -19.82 6.67
N SER A 50 -16.96 -20.76 6.64
CA SER A 50 -16.65 -22.17 6.77
C SER A 50 -15.80 -22.64 5.58
N GLU A 51 -15.04 -23.73 5.76
CA GLU A 51 -14.25 -24.32 4.67
C GLU A 51 -15.11 -24.69 3.45
N ALA A 52 -16.30 -25.24 3.70
CA ALA A 52 -17.24 -25.62 2.66
C ALA A 52 -17.76 -24.40 1.88
N ASP A 53 -18.09 -23.30 2.57
CA ASP A 53 -18.56 -22.08 1.94
C ASP A 53 -17.44 -21.40 1.16
N ALA A 54 -16.23 -21.35 1.72
CA ALA A 54 -15.05 -20.77 1.05
C ALA A 54 -14.71 -21.57 -0.22
N ALA A 55 -14.73 -22.91 -0.15
CA ALA A 55 -14.47 -23.77 -1.31
C ALA A 55 -15.52 -23.58 -2.41
N SER A 56 -16.80 -23.40 -2.03
CA SER A 56 -17.89 -23.18 -3.01
C SER A 56 -17.74 -21.88 -3.80
N ARG A 57 -17.11 -20.85 -3.20
CA ARG A 57 -16.92 -19.53 -3.82
C ARG A 57 -15.75 -19.49 -4.80
N ASN A 58 -14.75 -20.36 -4.60
CA ASN A 58 -13.54 -20.42 -5.44
C ASN A 58 -12.85 -19.05 -5.63
N TYR A 59 -12.79 -18.25 -4.56
CA TYR A 59 -12.12 -16.97 -4.60
C TYR A 59 -10.60 -17.14 -4.62
N VAL A 60 -9.93 -16.41 -5.50
CA VAL A 60 -8.49 -16.46 -5.72
C VAL A 60 -7.89 -15.09 -5.46
N SER A 61 -6.82 -15.05 -4.65
CA SER A 61 -6.13 -13.81 -4.29
C SER A 61 -4.64 -14.07 -4.01
N GLY A 62 -3.83 -13.02 -4.12
CA GLY A 62 -2.50 -12.99 -3.53
C GLY A 62 -2.59 -12.54 -2.07
N THR A 63 -1.98 -13.29 -1.16
CA THR A 63 -1.94 -12.97 0.26
C THR A 63 -0.51 -12.78 0.74
N VAL A 64 -0.26 -11.73 1.51
CA VAL A 64 1.01 -11.51 2.20
C VAL A 64 1.11 -12.51 3.35
N GLN A 65 2.24 -13.22 3.44
CA GLN A 65 2.54 -14.20 4.49
C GLN A 65 3.99 -14.00 4.96
N GLY A 66 4.26 -14.27 6.23
CA GLY A 66 5.62 -14.17 6.80
C GLY A 66 6.11 -12.74 7.00
N PHE A 67 5.24 -11.75 6.91
CA PHE A 67 5.60 -10.36 7.16
C PHE A 67 5.99 -10.12 8.62
N GLU A 68 5.35 -10.82 9.52
CA GLU A 68 5.57 -10.74 10.97
C GLU A 68 7.01 -11.12 11.36
N ASP A 69 7.65 -11.99 10.57
CA ASP A 69 9.02 -12.46 10.80
C ASP A 69 10.09 -11.40 10.44
N ILE A 70 9.73 -10.44 9.60
CA ILE A 70 10.64 -9.40 9.09
C ILE A 70 10.31 -8.00 9.60
N PHE A 71 9.15 -7.81 10.22
CA PHE A 71 8.71 -6.49 10.68
C PHE A 71 9.44 -6.08 11.95
N ASP A 72 10.34 -5.12 11.81
CA ASP A 72 11.10 -4.52 12.90
C ASP A 72 10.41 -3.25 13.39
N GLU A 73 9.63 -3.37 14.46
CA GLU A 73 8.93 -2.24 15.09
C GLU A 73 9.87 -1.29 15.86
N ASP A 74 11.08 -1.72 16.19
CA ASP A 74 12.06 -0.86 16.87
C ASP A 74 12.54 0.28 15.96
N ARG A 75 12.35 0.13 14.67
CA ARG A 75 12.57 1.22 13.70
C ARG A 75 11.50 2.32 13.75
N ILE A 76 10.40 2.09 14.48
CA ILE A 76 9.29 3.04 14.65
C ILE A 76 9.44 3.73 16.02
N PRO A 77 9.26 5.07 16.09
CA PRO A 77 9.25 5.76 17.37
C PRO A 77 8.24 5.13 18.34
N GLU A 78 8.64 4.91 19.60
CA GLU A 78 7.86 4.18 20.60
C GLU A 78 6.41 4.65 20.70
N ALA A 79 6.19 5.96 20.69
CA ALA A 79 4.86 6.57 20.75
C ALA A 79 3.93 6.17 19.57
N TRP A 80 4.48 5.60 18.49
CA TRP A 80 3.76 5.24 17.27
C TRP A 80 3.71 3.73 17.02
N ARG A 81 4.37 2.89 17.82
CA ARG A 81 4.40 1.43 17.63
C ARG A 81 3.00 0.81 17.74
N ALA A 82 2.22 1.24 18.74
CA ALA A 82 0.84 0.78 18.86
C ALA A 82 0.02 1.07 17.59
N ALA A 83 0.17 2.28 17.03
CA ALA A 83 -0.52 2.66 15.80
C ALA A 83 -0.12 1.80 14.59
N ALA A 84 1.13 1.36 14.52
CA ALA A 84 1.60 0.48 13.44
C ALA A 84 0.96 -0.91 13.47
N ARG A 85 0.53 -1.38 14.65
CA ARG A 85 -0.08 -2.72 14.83
C ARG A 85 -1.59 -2.75 14.62
N ILE A 86 -2.26 -1.59 14.53
CA ILE A 86 -3.72 -1.51 14.44
C ILE A 86 -4.24 -2.15 13.17
N ASP A 87 -3.53 -1.94 12.06
CA ASP A 87 -3.96 -2.36 10.74
C ASP A 87 -2.76 -2.76 9.87
N PRO A 88 -2.82 -3.85 9.12
CA PRO A 88 -1.75 -4.24 8.18
C PRO A 88 -1.34 -3.12 7.23
N VAL A 89 -2.27 -2.24 6.83
CA VAL A 89 -1.97 -1.05 6.01
C VAL A 89 -0.87 -0.20 6.64
N CYS A 90 -0.92 -0.02 7.96
CA CYS A 90 0.07 0.78 8.69
C CYS A 90 1.45 0.11 8.69
N ALA A 91 1.51 -1.15 9.12
CA ALA A 91 2.77 -1.89 9.23
C ALA A 91 3.45 -2.09 7.86
N TRP A 92 2.69 -2.51 6.84
CA TRP A 92 3.22 -2.69 5.48
C TRP A 92 3.71 -1.38 4.87
N SER A 93 2.94 -0.30 5.03
CA SER A 93 3.31 1.01 4.49
C SER A 93 4.59 1.55 5.10
N VAL A 94 4.73 1.47 6.44
CA VAL A 94 5.91 1.99 7.13
C VAL A 94 7.14 1.14 6.84
N HIS A 95 7.01 -0.20 6.82
CA HIS A 95 8.12 -1.09 6.50
C HIS A 95 8.67 -0.82 5.10
N ALA A 96 7.80 -0.83 4.09
CA ALA A 96 8.19 -0.56 2.72
C ALA A 96 8.75 0.86 2.53
N ALA A 97 8.22 1.86 3.26
CA ALA A 97 8.76 3.22 3.24
C ALA A 97 10.16 3.31 3.87
N LEU A 98 10.37 2.62 5.00
CA LEU A 98 11.69 2.53 5.66
C LEU A 98 12.73 1.89 4.75
N ASP A 99 12.37 0.82 4.04
CA ASP A 99 13.28 0.15 3.12
C ASP A 99 13.63 1.05 1.94
N ALA A 100 12.62 1.65 1.30
CA ALA A 100 12.86 2.60 0.22
C ALA A 100 13.73 3.79 0.67
N TRP A 101 13.52 4.26 1.89
CA TRP A 101 14.28 5.37 2.46
C TRP A 101 15.72 4.97 2.79
N SER A 102 15.93 3.76 3.30
CA SER A 102 17.25 3.24 3.69
C SER A 102 18.14 2.98 2.47
N ASN A 103 17.58 2.43 1.39
CA ASN A 103 18.35 2.13 0.18
C ASN A 103 18.42 3.31 -0.81
N ALA A 104 17.77 4.44 -0.49
CA ALA A 104 17.76 5.60 -1.36
C ALA A 104 19.14 6.27 -1.45
N ARG A 105 19.70 6.34 -2.66
CA ARG A 105 20.88 7.17 -2.96
C ARG A 105 20.42 8.62 -3.11
N ARG A 106 20.43 9.38 -2.05
CA ARG A 106 19.92 10.75 -2.00
C ARG A 106 20.85 11.70 -1.26
N PRO A 107 20.89 13.00 -1.62
CA PRO A 107 21.52 14.01 -0.79
C PRO A 107 20.74 14.22 0.52
N LYS A 108 21.28 15.00 1.43
CA LYS A 108 20.54 15.42 2.63
C LYS A 108 19.23 16.09 2.23
N VAL A 109 18.13 15.56 2.73
CA VAL A 109 16.78 16.07 2.50
C VAL A 109 16.39 16.99 3.64
N ARG A 110 15.87 18.18 3.31
CA ARG A 110 15.28 19.08 4.31
C ARG A 110 13.94 18.48 4.77
N LYS A 111 13.80 18.20 6.07
CA LYS A 111 12.64 17.49 6.64
C LYS A 111 11.29 18.12 6.26
N GLY A 112 11.20 19.46 6.28
CA GLY A 112 9.99 20.20 5.92
C GLY A 112 9.70 20.27 4.42
N ARG A 113 10.64 19.80 3.59
CA ARG A 113 10.52 19.77 2.13
C ARG A 113 10.47 18.35 1.56
N ALA A 114 10.15 17.37 2.39
CA ALA A 114 9.88 16.01 1.98
C ALA A 114 8.40 15.66 2.23
N GLY A 115 7.69 15.26 1.17
CA GLY A 115 6.27 14.88 1.25
C GLY A 115 6.07 13.37 1.36
N VAL A 116 4.95 12.96 1.98
CA VAL A 116 4.50 11.57 2.06
C VAL A 116 3.11 11.47 1.43
N PHE A 117 2.96 10.68 0.40
CA PHE A 117 1.71 10.50 -0.35
C PHE A 117 1.34 9.02 -0.35
N VAL A 118 0.26 8.68 0.34
CA VAL A 118 -0.20 7.29 0.46
C VAL A 118 -1.46 7.08 -0.36
N ALA A 119 -1.39 6.19 -1.32
CA ALA A 119 -2.53 5.70 -2.07
C ALA A 119 -3.10 4.49 -1.34
N ASN A 120 -4.29 4.61 -0.80
CA ASN A 120 -4.98 3.56 -0.06
C ASN A 120 -6.44 3.50 -0.49
N LEU A 121 -6.93 2.29 -0.71
CA LEU A 121 -8.34 2.07 -0.97
C LEU A 121 -9.12 2.24 0.34
N SER A 122 -10.16 3.08 0.34
CA SER A 122 -10.97 3.38 1.54
C SER A 122 -11.96 2.26 1.92
N TYR A 123 -11.73 1.04 1.45
CA TYR A 123 -12.47 -0.13 1.90
C TYR A 123 -11.98 -0.56 3.29
N PRO A 124 -12.89 -1.08 4.14
CA PRO A 124 -12.48 -1.57 5.44
C PRO A 124 -11.50 -2.74 5.29
N SER A 125 -10.45 -2.72 6.09
CA SER A 125 -9.61 -3.90 6.30
C SER A 125 -10.33 -4.91 7.22
N ALA A 126 -9.79 -6.12 7.33
CA ALA A 126 -10.29 -7.11 8.29
C ALA A 126 -10.23 -6.58 9.73
N ALA A 127 -9.21 -5.81 10.09
CA ALA A 127 -9.09 -5.16 11.41
C ALA A 127 -10.20 -4.13 11.65
N HIS A 128 -10.53 -3.33 10.65
CA HIS A 128 -11.66 -2.40 10.71
C HIS A 128 -13.02 -3.12 10.86
N ALA A 129 -13.21 -4.19 10.11
CA ALA A 129 -14.45 -4.98 10.18
C ALA A 129 -14.62 -5.64 11.56
N ASP A 130 -13.55 -6.21 12.11
CA ASP A 130 -13.54 -6.79 13.47
C ASP A 130 -13.81 -5.71 14.53
N TYR A 131 -13.17 -4.56 14.44
CA TYR A 131 -13.42 -3.43 15.34
C TYR A 131 -14.91 -3.02 15.33
N ALA A 132 -15.48 -2.87 14.13
CA ALA A 132 -16.89 -2.52 13.99
C ALA A 132 -17.82 -3.59 14.59
N ALA A 133 -17.55 -4.87 14.34
CA ALA A 133 -18.32 -5.99 14.87
C ALA A 133 -18.31 -6.02 16.42
N ARG A 134 -17.15 -5.83 17.03
CA ARG A 134 -17.00 -5.75 18.51
C ARG A 134 -17.74 -4.55 19.09
N HIS A 135 -17.64 -3.39 18.43
CA HIS A 135 -18.35 -2.19 18.85
C HIS A 135 -19.87 -2.42 18.86
N TRP A 136 -20.41 -3.00 17.78
CA TRP A 136 -21.83 -3.33 17.67
C TRP A 136 -22.28 -4.38 18.71
N ALA A 137 -21.40 -5.31 19.06
CA ALA A 137 -21.65 -6.30 20.12
C ALA A 137 -21.54 -5.72 21.56
N GLY A 138 -21.25 -4.43 21.72
CA GLY A 138 -21.08 -3.78 23.02
C GLY A 138 -19.85 -4.24 23.80
N GLN A 139 -18.84 -4.79 23.11
CA GLN A 139 -17.57 -5.21 23.72
C GLN A 139 -16.69 -3.99 24.01
N ALA A 140 -15.87 -4.09 25.07
CA ALA A 140 -14.86 -3.09 25.37
C ALA A 140 -13.79 -3.10 24.27
N LEU A 141 -13.48 -1.92 23.73
CA LEU A 141 -12.46 -1.73 22.70
C LEU A 141 -11.21 -1.15 23.34
N SER A 142 -10.05 -1.69 22.99
CA SER A 142 -8.76 -1.23 23.50
C SER A 142 -8.31 0.09 22.85
N GLU A 143 -8.75 0.32 21.61
CA GLU A 143 -8.31 1.46 20.82
C GLU A 143 -9.48 2.41 20.48
N PRO A 144 -9.24 3.73 20.49
CA PRO A 144 -10.25 4.70 20.07
C PRO A 144 -10.58 4.56 18.58
N LEU A 145 -11.85 4.71 18.20
CA LEU A 145 -12.28 4.72 16.79
C LEU A 145 -11.51 5.74 15.94
N ALA A 146 -11.13 6.87 16.51
CA ALA A 146 -10.33 7.90 15.84
C ALA A 146 -8.95 7.40 15.33
N THR A 147 -8.47 6.28 15.84
CA THR A 147 -7.20 5.68 15.42
C THR A 147 -7.33 4.99 14.04
N PHE A 148 -8.55 4.52 13.70
CA PHE A 148 -8.82 3.91 12.41
C PHE A 148 -9.21 4.95 11.37
N ASN A 149 -8.23 5.65 10.82
CA ASN A 149 -8.49 6.62 9.76
C ASN A 149 -7.44 6.57 8.64
N ALA A 150 -7.84 6.96 7.45
CA ALA A 150 -7.00 6.90 6.26
C ALA A 150 -5.75 7.80 6.34
N SER A 151 -5.69 8.74 7.28
CA SER A 151 -4.53 9.61 7.46
C SER A 151 -3.46 9.01 8.37
N LEU A 152 -3.73 7.88 9.03
CA LEU A 152 -2.77 7.26 9.95
C LEU A 152 -1.49 6.77 9.22
N PRO A 153 -1.56 6.03 8.10
CA PRO A 153 -0.35 5.55 7.41
C PRO A 153 0.61 6.67 6.98
N PRO A 154 0.18 7.77 6.33
CA PRO A 154 1.12 8.83 5.96
C PRO A 154 1.71 9.55 7.16
N GLN A 155 0.95 9.72 8.25
CA GLN A 155 1.47 10.31 9.49
C GLN A 155 2.50 9.40 10.15
N LEU A 156 2.21 8.10 10.24
CA LEU A 156 3.13 7.11 10.79
C LEU A 156 4.45 7.10 10.02
N ILE A 157 4.41 7.09 8.69
CA ILE A 157 5.61 7.18 7.85
C ILE A 157 6.36 8.49 8.10
N ALA A 158 5.65 9.62 8.11
CA ALA A 158 6.28 10.93 8.32
C ALA A 158 6.98 11.01 9.69
N GLN A 159 6.34 10.54 10.75
CA GLN A 159 6.92 10.50 12.09
C GLN A 159 8.14 9.57 12.16
N THR A 160 8.02 8.37 11.58
CA THR A 160 9.10 7.39 11.57
C THR A 160 10.33 7.87 10.80
N LEU A 161 10.14 8.59 9.70
CA LEU A 161 11.23 9.16 8.90
C LEU A 161 11.66 10.56 9.40
N GLY A 162 10.98 11.10 10.39
CA GLY A 162 11.22 12.44 10.93
C GLY A 162 10.96 13.55 9.92
N LEU A 163 9.95 13.39 9.07
CA LEU A 163 9.55 14.37 8.04
C LEU A 163 8.46 15.30 8.58
N SER A 164 8.48 16.55 8.13
CA SER A 164 7.49 17.57 8.51
C SER A 164 6.89 18.32 7.32
N GLY A 165 7.07 17.78 6.11
CA GLY A 165 6.39 18.25 4.91
C GLY A 165 4.96 17.70 4.81
N PRO A 166 4.26 17.93 3.67
CA PRO A 166 2.90 17.47 3.48
C PRO A 166 2.82 15.94 3.54
N ALA A 167 1.86 15.42 4.33
CA ALA A 167 1.61 13.99 4.47
C ALA A 167 0.10 13.73 4.43
N PHE A 168 -0.37 12.97 3.45
CA PHE A 168 -1.80 12.62 3.32
C PHE A 168 -2.04 11.35 2.51
N SER A 169 -3.21 10.78 2.69
CA SER A 169 -3.72 9.69 1.86
C SER A 169 -4.67 10.20 0.78
N LEU A 170 -4.77 9.42 -0.29
CA LEU A 170 -5.77 9.61 -1.34
C LEU A 170 -6.35 8.27 -1.79
N ASP A 171 -7.59 8.31 -2.25
CA ASP A 171 -8.29 7.20 -2.88
C ASP A 171 -8.83 7.63 -4.25
N ALA A 172 -8.40 6.95 -5.28
CA ALA A 172 -8.89 7.04 -6.65
C ALA A 172 -9.10 5.61 -7.20
N ALA A 173 -9.58 4.72 -6.33
CA ALA A 173 -9.78 3.29 -6.61
C ALA A 173 -8.51 2.63 -7.21
N CYS A 174 -8.64 1.90 -8.31
CA CYS A 174 -7.51 1.19 -8.95
C CYS A 174 -6.39 2.14 -9.44
N ALA A 175 -6.68 3.43 -9.63
CA ALA A 175 -5.72 4.43 -10.11
C ALA A 175 -4.98 5.16 -8.97
N SER A 176 -5.30 4.90 -7.70
CA SER A 176 -4.77 5.64 -6.55
C SER A 176 -3.25 5.79 -6.56
N SER A 177 -2.52 4.72 -6.84
CA SER A 177 -1.05 4.76 -6.83
C SER A 177 -0.48 5.65 -7.94
N LEU A 178 -1.13 5.71 -9.10
CA LEU A 178 -0.72 6.59 -10.20
C LEU A 178 -1.03 8.06 -9.88
N TYR A 179 -2.18 8.34 -9.25
CA TYR A 179 -2.52 9.69 -8.80
C TYR A 179 -1.56 10.17 -7.70
N ALA A 180 -1.20 9.32 -6.74
CA ALA A 180 -0.22 9.67 -5.71
C ALA A 180 1.14 10.02 -6.34
N LEU A 181 1.57 9.21 -7.31
CA LEU A 181 2.81 9.46 -8.05
C LEU A 181 2.74 10.78 -8.83
N GLU A 182 1.64 11.04 -9.52
CA GLU A 182 1.42 12.24 -10.30
C GLU A 182 1.44 13.49 -9.41
N ILE A 183 0.74 13.48 -8.28
CA ILE A 183 0.77 14.58 -7.31
C ILE A 183 2.18 14.82 -6.78
N ALA A 184 2.92 13.76 -6.45
CA ALA A 184 4.30 13.87 -6.02
C ALA A 184 5.18 14.52 -7.10
N CYS A 185 5.04 14.09 -8.36
CA CYS A 185 5.76 14.65 -9.49
C CYS A 185 5.47 16.14 -9.68
N ARG A 186 4.21 16.55 -9.65
CA ARG A 186 3.83 17.97 -9.73
C ARG A 186 4.40 18.81 -8.61
N ARG A 187 4.38 18.28 -7.37
CA ARG A 187 4.95 18.97 -6.21
C ARG A 187 6.48 19.13 -6.31
N LEU A 188 7.16 18.14 -6.88
CA LEU A 188 8.60 18.20 -7.15
C LEU A 188 8.90 19.21 -8.27
N GLN A 189 8.18 19.16 -9.40
CA GLN A 189 8.36 20.05 -10.53
C GLN A 189 8.07 21.53 -10.17
N SER A 190 7.05 21.78 -9.35
CA SER A 190 6.74 23.12 -8.83
C SER A 190 7.70 23.58 -7.73
N GLN A 191 8.68 22.75 -7.34
CA GLN A 191 9.61 23.01 -6.25
C GLN A 191 8.95 23.23 -4.89
N ALA A 192 7.72 22.80 -4.70
CA ALA A 192 7.03 22.83 -3.42
C ALA A 192 7.69 21.87 -2.41
N ILE A 193 8.25 20.76 -2.91
CA ILE A 193 9.03 19.79 -2.13
C ILE A 193 10.30 19.40 -2.89
N ASP A 194 11.30 18.87 -2.17
CA ASP A 194 12.58 18.43 -2.71
C ASP A 194 12.65 16.90 -2.84
N CYS A 195 11.78 16.18 -2.11
CA CYS A 195 11.71 14.73 -2.08
C CYS A 195 10.27 14.30 -1.80
N ALA A 196 9.90 13.12 -2.30
CA ALA A 196 8.62 12.50 -1.99
C ALA A 196 8.78 11.01 -1.67
N VAL A 197 8.05 10.55 -0.67
CA VAL A 197 7.77 9.14 -0.43
C VAL A 197 6.36 8.88 -0.96
N VAL A 198 6.25 7.96 -1.92
CA VAL A 198 4.96 7.57 -2.51
C VAL A 198 4.72 6.11 -2.19
N VAL A 199 3.61 5.82 -1.53
CA VAL A 199 3.22 4.48 -1.14
C VAL A 199 1.88 4.13 -1.78
N GLY A 200 1.78 2.95 -2.38
CA GLY A 200 0.50 2.34 -2.71
C GLY A 200 0.29 1.14 -1.81
N VAL A 201 -0.81 1.10 -1.07
CA VAL A 201 -1.13 0.02 -0.16
C VAL A 201 -2.59 -0.39 -0.29
N ASN A 202 -2.87 -1.67 -0.11
CA ASN A 202 -4.21 -2.20 -0.02
C ASN A 202 -4.23 -3.43 0.89
N ALA A 203 -4.96 -3.34 1.98
CA ALA A 203 -5.29 -4.44 2.88
C ALA A 203 -6.81 -4.56 3.08
N ALA A 204 -7.59 -4.16 2.08
CA ALA A 204 -9.03 -4.27 2.13
C ALA A 204 -9.48 -5.72 2.39
N ASP A 205 -10.56 -5.88 3.13
CA ASP A 205 -11.14 -7.17 3.46
C ASP A 205 -11.43 -8.00 2.21
N ASN A 206 -10.92 -9.22 2.18
CA ASN A 206 -11.01 -10.08 1.00
C ASN A 206 -12.44 -10.46 0.67
N LEU A 207 -13.29 -10.72 1.67
CA LEU A 207 -14.68 -11.11 1.44
C LEU A 207 -15.47 -9.94 0.83
N ILE A 208 -15.33 -8.75 1.39
CA ILE A 208 -16.01 -7.54 0.91
C ILE A 208 -15.61 -7.23 -0.53
N LEU A 209 -14.31 -7.29 -0.83
CA LEU A 209 -13.81 -7.05 -2.19
C LEU A 209 -14.33 -8.09 -3.19
N HIS A 210 -14.28 -9.38 -2.84
CA HIS A 210 -14.72 -10.43 -3.74
C HIS A 210 -16.22 -10.34 -4.01
N ILE A 211 -17.06 -10.12 -2.99
CA ILE A 211 -18.50 -9.92 -3.15
C ILE A 211 -18.78 -8.71 -4.06
N GLY A 212 -18.09 -7.60 -3.85
CA GLY A 212 -18.25 -6.40 -4.67
C GLY A 212 -17.90 -6.65 -6.14
N PHE A 213 -16.77 -7.30 -6.42
CA PHE A 213 -16.36 -7.60 -7.78
C PHE A 213 -17.16 -8.74 -8.43
N GLU A 214 -17.68 -9.69 -7.63
CA GLU A 214 -18.63 -10.71 -8.10
C GLU A 214 -19.93 -10.04 -8.57
N ALA A 215 -20.49 -9.14 -7.76
CA ALA A 215 -21.69 -8.39 -8.12
C ALA A 215 -21.52 -7.56 -9.40
N LEU A 216 -20.32 -7.01 -9.62
CA LEU A 216 -19.95 -6.29 -10.84
C LEU A 216 -19.64 -7.24 -12.02
N LYS A 217 -19.67 -8.57 -11.83
CA LYS A 217 -19.28 -9.59 -12.83
C LYS A 217 -17.86 -9.35 -13.37
N ALA A 218 -16.98 -8.82 -12.55
CA ALA A 218 -15.62 -8.46 -12.92
C ALA A 218 -14.58 -9.53 -12.57
N LEU A 219 -14.93 -10.52 -11.73
CA LEU A 219 -14.04 -11.62 -11.39
C LEU A 219 -13.78 -12.54 -12.58
N SER A 220 -12.55 -13.06 -12.67
CA SER A 220 -12.19 -14.07 -13.66
C SER A 220 -12.88 -15.41 -13.33
N PRO A 221 -13.66 -15.99 -14.24
CA PRO A 221 -14.30 -17.28 -14.01
C PRO A 221 -13.30 -18.45 -13.95
N THR A 222 -12.08 -18.24 -14.42
CA THR A 222 -11.01 -19.26 -14.45
C THR A 222 -9.96 -19.04 -13.36
N GLY A 223 -10.09 -17.99 -12.54
CA GLY A 223 -9.07 -17.60 -11.56
C GLY A 223 -7.75 -17.12 -12.19
N GLN A 224 -7.70 -16.92 -13.51
CA GLN A 224 -6.50 -16.46 -14.20
C GLN A 224 -6.60 -14.99 -14.60
N SER A 225 -5.54 -14.23 -14.36
CA SER A 225 -5.40 -12.85 -14.85
C SER A 225 -4.81 -12.87 -16.27
N ARG A 226 -5.53 -12.29 -17.21
CA ARG A 226 -5.13 -12.23 -18.64
C ARG A 226 -5.37 -10.82 -19.17
N PRO A 227 -4.65 -9.78 -18.71
CA PRO A 227 -4.99 -8.38 -18.97
C PRO A 227 -4.92 -7.97 -20.45
N PHE A 228 -4.23 -8.72 -21.29
CA PHE A 228 -4.03 -8.40 -22.72
C PHE A 228 -4.82 -9.31 -23.67
N VAL A 229 -5.74 -10.12 -23.15
CA VAL A 229 -6.55 -11.04 -23.97
C VAL A 229 -7.98 -10.55 -24.05
N LYS A 230 -8.63 -10.67 -25.23
CA LYS A 230 -10.01 -10.19 -25.48
C LYS A 230 -11.06 -10.70 -24.47
N ALA A 231 -10.86 -11.89 -23.89
CA ALA A 231 -11.74 -12.49 -22.88
C ALA A 231 -11.23 -12.22 -21.44
N SER A 232 -10.41 -11.19 -21.23
CA SER A 232 -9.85 -10.88 -19.93
C SER A 232 -10.93 -10.43 -18.96
N ARG A 233 -10.83 -10.93 -17.71
CA ARG A 233 -11.56 -10.43 -16.56
C ARG A 233 -10.59 -10.24 -15.40
N MET A 234 -10.94 -9.33 -14.49
CA MET A 234 -10.08 -8.96 -13.37
C MET A 234 -10.02 -10.08 -12.34
N MET A 235 -8.85 -10.22 -11.74
CA MET A 235 -8.63 -10.98 -10.54
C MET A 235 -8.45 -9.99 -9.38
N VAL A 236 -9.13 -10.24 -8.26
CA VAL A 236 -8.93 -9.44 -7.05
C VAL A 236 -7.72 -9.99 -6.31
N GLY A 237 -6.76 -9.13 -6.05
CA GLY A 237 -5.60 -9.45 -5.24
C GLY A 237 -5.28 -8.30 -4.28
N ALA A 238 -4.80 -8.62 -3.09
CA ALA A 238 -4.20 -7.61 -2.25
C ALA A 238 -2.95 -7.09 -2.95
N ARG A 239 -2.97 -5.83 -3.36
CA ARG A 239 -1.81 -5.17 -3.96
C ARG A 239 -1.18 -4.26 -2.94
N VAL A 240 0.03 -4.58 -2.57
CA VAL A 240 0.90 -3.62 -1.90
C VAL A 240 1.85 -3.12 -2.97
N CYS A 241 1.82 -1.82 -3.24
CA CYS A 241 2.80 -1.20 -4.12
C CYS A 241 3.89 -0.58 -3.27
N SER A 242 5.10 -0.64 -3.77
CA SER A 242 6.27 -0.10 -3.08
C SER A 242 6.20 1.42 -2.94
N PRO A 243 6.66 1.99 -1.82
CA PRO A 243 6.98 3.40 -1.74
C PRO A 243 8.09 3.71 -2.75
N ARG A 244 7.93 4.80 -3.45
CA ARG A 244 8.96 5.32 -4.36
C ARG A 244 9.36 6.70 -3.89
N PRO A 245 10.56 6.90 -3.32
CA PRO A 245 11.07 8.24 -3.15
C PRO A 245 11.36 8.84 -4.53
N ALA A 246 10.65 9.90 -4.86
CA ALA A 246 10.94 10.68 -6.04
C ALA A 246 11.84 11.85 -5.66
N ARG A 247 12.89 12.08 -6.39
CA ARG A 247 13.90 13.09 -6.08
C ARG A 247 13.68 14.39 -6.84
N ALA A 248 13.91 15.50 -6.13
CA ALA A 248 14.14 16.80 -6.72
C ALA A 248 15.45 16.84 -7.52
N ARG A 249 15.43 17.66 -8.53
CA ARG A 249 16.49 18.09 -9.44
C ARG A 249 17.92 17.75 -9.07
N LEU A 250 18.63 17.12 -9.97
CA LEU A 250 20.05 17.40 -10.16
C LEU A 250 20.13 18.78 -10.81
N LYS A 251 20.68 19.77 -10.11
CA LYS A 251 21.14 21.00 -10.77
C LYS A 251 22.30 20.63 -11.69
N PRO A 252 22.40 21.28 -12.87
CA PRO A 252 23.54 21.10 -13.75
C PRO A 252 24.82 21.51 -13.06
#